data_f9132decf652838477897a853ba77247
#
_entry.id   f9132decf652838477897a853ba77247
#
_cell.length_a   1.000
_cell.length_b   1.000
_cell.length_c   1.000
_cell.angle_alpha   90.00
_cell.angle_beta   90.00
_cell.angle_gamma   90.00
#
_symmetry.space_group_name_H-M   'P 1'
#
loop_
_entity.id
_entity.type
_entity.pdbx_description
1 polymer ?
#
loop_
_entity_poly.entity_id
_entity_poly.type
_entity_poly.pdbx_seq_one_letter_code
_entity_poly.pdbx_strand_id
1 'polypeptide(L)'
;MKLDVLVFGPHPDDAEIGAGGLLLKLKDLGRATGIVDMTRGDMGWGTPEERDRECAEAAKILRLDARENLGLGDNRIEDTFESRCVVAAMLRKYRPEVIFSPYYDLPIGRGLGHNDHFKTGILVSQAFNLAHFRKAPVPGEPHQVKAIYYYYIPPGTRPTFLVDVSPYFDDWMRALSCHKSQFANPDKPKPKTEHLGVQDLIASASRTLGFQIGTMHAQAFLAAGPIRVHDPVELVRGFEPRP
;
A
#
# COMPACT_ATOMS: atom_id res chain seq x y z
N MET A 1 -18.39 5.85 6.87
CA MET A 1 -17.91 6.38 5.58
C MET A 1 -17.63 5.18 4.68
N LYS A 2 -18.00 5.22 3.39
CA LYS A 2 -17.62 4.18 2.43
C LYS A 2 -16.39 4.65 1.65
N LEU A 3 -15.42 3.77 1.45
CA LEU A 3 -14.26 4.00 0.58
C LEU A 3 -14.36 3.13 -0.68
N ASP A 4 -13.77 3.58 -1.79
CA ASP A 4 -13.62 2.75 -2.98
C ASP A 4 -12.40 1.85 -2.86
N VAL A 5 -11.30 2.40 -2.29
CA VAL A 5 -10.03 1.70 -2.15
C VAL A 5 -9.48 1.86 -0.73
N LEU A 6 -8.97 0.76 -0.18
CA LEU A 6 -8.26 0.73 1.10
C LEU A 6 -6.91 0.04 0.91
N VAL A 7 -5.84 0.71 1.33
CA VAL A 7 -4.46 0.19 1.26
C VAL A 7 -4.00 -0.19 2.67
N PHE A 8 -3.45 -1.39 2.82
CA PHE A 8 -2.88 -1.86 4.07
C PHE A 8 -1.36 -1.76 4.03
N GLY A 9 -0.76 -1.10 5.02
CA GLY A 9 0.69 -1.01 5.20
C GLY A 9 1.12 -1.69 6.49
N PRO A 10 2.21 -2.46 6.53
CA PRO A 10 2.78 -3.01 7.77
C PRO A 10 3.15 -1.91 8.77
N HIS A 11 3.84 -0.90 8.29
CA HIS A 11 4.29 0.25 9.08
C HIS A 11 3.85 1.56 8.42
N PRO A 12 3.86 2.66 9.19
CA PRO A 12 3.70 4.00 8.62
C PRO A 12 4.83 4.31 7.64
N ASP A 13 4.54 4.42 6.36
CA ASP A 13 5.35 4.69 5.17
C ASP A 13 5.21 3.62 4.05
N ASP A 14 4.95 2.36 4.41
CA ASP A 14 4.88 1.25 3.45
C ASP A 14 3.78 1.40 2.40
N ALA A 15 2.60 1.88 2.81
CA ALA A 15 1.49 2.12 1.90
C ALA A 15 1.80 3.26 0.92
N GLU A 16 2.51 4.29 1.37
CA GLU A 16 3.01 5.37 0.53
C GLU A 16 4.04 4.86 -0.47
N ILE A 17 5.00 4.05 -0.02
CA ILE A 17 6.00 3.44 -0.91
C ILE A 17 5.31 2.58 -1.98
N GLY A 18 4.41 1.71 -1.55
CA GLY A 18 3.79 0.70 -2.42
C GLY A 18 2.71 1.24 -3.34
N ALA A 19 1.96 2.26 -2.91
CA ALA A 19 0.74 2.72 -3.61
C ALA A 19 0.52 4.24 -3.60
N GLY A 20 1.48 5.07 -3.16
CA GLY A 20 1.26 6.51 -2.99
C GLY A 20 0.91 7.24 -4.29
N GLY A 21 1.60 6.95 -5.39
CA GLY A 21 1.27 7.50 -6.70
C GLY A 21 -0.11 7.04 -7.21
N LEU A 22 -0.45 5.77 -6.99
CA LEU A 22 -1.79 5.23 -7.29
C LEU A 22 -2.87 5.95 -6.48
N LEU A 23 -2.66 6.17 -5.17
CA LEU A 23 -3.63 6.86 -4.32
C LEU A 23 -3.92 8.27 -4.83
N LEU A 24 -2.89 9.05 -5.20
CA LEU A 24 -3.04 10.38 -5.80
C LEU A 24 -3.85 10.33 -7.11
N LYS A 25 -3.52 9.38 -7.98
CA LYS A 25 -4.27 9.17 -9.23
C LYS A 25 -5.75 8.85 -8.97
N LEU A 26 -6.02 7.98 -8.02
CA LEU A 26 -7.39 7.61 -7.66
C LEU A 26 -8.19 8.80 -7.13
N LYS A 27 -7.56 9.71 -6.38
CA LYS A 27 -8.20 10.96 -5.94
C LYS A 27 -8.61 11.85 -7.13
N ASP A 28 -7.75 11.98 -8.13
CA ASP A 28 -8.09 12.74 -9.34
C ASP A 28 -9.20 12.08 -10.17
N LEU A 29 -9.34 10.76 -10.05
CA LEU A 29 -10.47 10.02 -10.62
C LEU A 29 -11.74 10.07 -9.74
N GLY A 30 -11.75 10.87 -8.68
CA GLY A 30 -12.90 11.04 -7.78
C GLY A 30 -13.15 9.86 -6.85
N ARG A 31 -12.15 8.99 -6.60
CA ARG A 31 -12.31 7.82 -5.73
C ARG A 31 -12.05 8.18 -4.26
N ALA A 32 -12.84 7.61 -3.38
CA ALA A 32 -12.61 7.67 -1.94
C ALA A 32 -11.55 6.63 -1.54
N THR A 33 -10.48 7.09 -0.88
CA THR A 33 -9.31 6.27 -0.58
C THR A 33 -8.91 6.35 0.88
N GLY A 34 -8.30 5.28 1.41
CA GLY A 34 -7.77 5.27 2.76
C GLY A 34 -6.56 4.34 2.92
N ILE A 35 -5.88 4.53 4.04
CA ILE A 35 -4.77 3.66 4.48
C ILE A 35 -5.11 3.08 5.85
N VAL A 36 -4.72 1.82 6.05
CA VAL A 36 -4.67 1.16 7.36
C VAL A 36 -3.25 0.70 7.61
N ASP A 37 -2.57 1.33 8.56
CA ASP A 37 -1.28 0.89 9.06
C ASP A 37 -1.50 -0.23 10.09
N MET A 38 -0.79 -1.35 9.97
CA MET A 38 -0.95 -2.48 10.88
C MET A 38 -0.32 -2.21 12.24
N THR A 39 0.85 -1.55 12.25
CA THR A 39 1.62 -1.22 13.45
C THR A 39 1.94 0.27 13.50
N ARG A 40 2.45 0.75 14.64
CA ARG A 40 3.01 2.10 14.74
C ARG A 40 4.49 2.19 14.36
N GLY A 41 5.11 1.05 14.05
CA GLY A 41 6.52 0.97 13.75
C GLY A 41 7.43 1.26 14.94
N ASP A 42 7.04 0.82 16.12
CA ASP A 42 7.64 1.19 17.42
C ASP A 42 9.08 0.72 17.59
N MET A 43 9.50 -0.27 16.80
CA MET A 43 10.89 -0.77 16.78
C MET A 43 11.78 -0.02 15.78
N GLY A 44 11.20 0.86 14.97
CA GLY A 44 11.91 1.73 14.04
C GLY A 44 12.44 3.01 14.69
N TRP A 45 12.89 3.93 13.87
CA TRP A 45 13.36 5.25 14.31
C TRP A 45 12.16 6.20 14.56
N GLY A 46 12.40 7.21 15.42
CA GLY A 46 11.36 8.15 15.85
C GLY A 46 10.49 7.59 16.97
N THR A 47 9.67 8.47 17.56
CA THR A 47 8.67 8.08 18.55
C THR A 47 7.33 7.77 17.87
N PRO A 48 6.44 6.99 18.52
CA PRO A 48 5.08 6.77 17.99
C PRO A 48 4.34 8.07 17.68
N GLU A 49 4.50 9.10 18.50
CA GLU A 49 3.85 10.41 18.33
C GLU A 49 4.44 11.20 17.16
N GLU A 50 5.75 11.06 16.88
CA GLU A 50 6.38 11.63 15.68
C GLU A 50 5.85 10.95 14.44
N ARG A 51 5.81 9.62 14.42
CA ARG A 51 5.29 8.84 13.29
C ARG A 51 3.82 9.11 13.04
N ASP A 52 2.99 9.29 14.07
CA ASP A 52 1.59 9.68 13.90
C ASP A 52 1.45 11.05 13.23
N ARG A 53 2.31 12.04 13.60
CA ARG A 53 2.32 13.35 12.93
C ARG A 53 2.78 13.26 11.47
N GLU A 54 3.83 12.48 11.19
CA GLU A 54 4.32 12.21 9.84
C GLU A 54 3.25 11.58 8.96
N CYS A 55 2.52 10.58 9.50
CA CYS A 55 1.37 9.96 8.84
C CYS A 55 0.26 10.96 8.52
N ALA A 56 -0.05 11.86 9.47
CA ALA A 56 -1.09 12.86 9.27
C ALA A 56 -0.70 13.89 8.18
N GLU A 57 0.58 14.25 8.08
CA GLU A 57 1.09 15.12 7.02
C GLU A 57 1.07 14.41 5.65
N ALA A 58 1.55 13.17 5.58
CA ALA A 58 1.51 12.37 4.36
C ALA A 58 0.06 12.17 3.87
N ALA A 59 -0.88 11.89 4.78
CA ALA A 59 -2.30 11.73 4.47
C ALA A 59 -2.92 12.98 3.83
N LYS A 60 -2.51 14.18 4.26
CA LYS A 60 -2.95 15.45 3.63
C LYS A 60 -2.46 15.58 2.20
N ILE A 61 -1.17 15.28 1.93
CA ILE A 61 -0.61 15.32 0.58
C ILE A 61 -1.30 14.30 -0.32
N LEU A 62 -1.51 13.08 0.16
CA LEU A 62 -2.22 12.01 -0.54
C LEU A 62 -3.73 12.25 -0.64
N ARG A 63 -4.25 13.28 0.06
CA ARG A 63 -5.69 13.64 0.08
C ARG A 63 -6.57 12.47 0.52
N LEU A 64 -6.11 11.68 1.50
CA LEU A 64 -6.84 10.51 2.00
C LEU A 64 -8.14 10.90 2.69
N ASP A 65 -9.18 10.10 2.49
CA ASP A 65 -10.46 10.25 3.20
C ASP A 65 -10.42 9.60 4.59
N ALA A 66 -9.55 8.60 4.78
CA ALA A 66 -9.33 7.96 6.07
C ALA A 66 -7.89 7.44 6.22
N ARG A 67 -7.37 7.48 7.44
CA ARG A 67 -6.18 6.74 7.86
C ARG A 67 -6.41 6.17 9.25
N GLU A 68 -6.10 4.89 9.44
CA GLU A 68 -6.21 4.19 10.71
C GLU A 68 -4.90 3.48 11.03
N ASN A 69 -4.63 3.29 12.31
CA ASN A 69 -3.57 2.42 12.78
C ASN A 69 -4.16 1.35 13.70
N LEU A 70 -3.86 0.08 13.45
CA LEU A 70 -4.43 -1.03 14.21
C LEU A 70 -3.70 -1.28 15.52
N GLY A 71 -2.51 -0.70 15.71
CA GLY A 71 -1.71 -0.86 16.93
C GLY A 71 -1.28 -2.30 17.18
N LEU A 72 -1.18 -3.12 16.14
CA LEU A 72 -0.56 -4.44 16.25
C LEU A 72 0.93 -4.25 16.60
N GLY A 73 1.52 -5.18 17.32
CA GLY A 73 2.91 -5.06 17.75
C GLY A 73 3.85 -5.07 16.55
N ASP A 74 4.76 -4.10 16.47
CA ASP A 74 5.82 -4.04 15.48
C ASP A 74 6.73 -5.27 15.60
N ASN A 75 7.04 -5.88 14.46
CA ASN A 75 7.74 -7.16 14.33
C ASN A 75 7.06 -8.35 15.06
N ARG A 76 5.77 -8.19 15.38
CA ARG A 76 4.94 -9.18 16.09
C ARG A 76 3.60 -9.45 15.41
N ILE A 77 3.46 -9.02 14.15
CA ILE A 77 2.26 -9.33 13.37
C ILE A 77 2.14 -10.85 13.24
N GLU A 78 1.02 -11.39 13.71
CA GLU A 78 0.72 -12.82 13.63
C GLU A 78 -0.64 -13.03 12.96
N ASP A 79 -0.71 -14.08 12.13
CA ASP A 79 -1.94 -14.50 11.47
C ASP A 79 -2.77 -15.37 12.43
N THR A 80 -3.35 -14.74 13.44
CA THR A 80 -4.32 -15.36 14.34
C THR A 80 -5.74 -15.07 13.91
N PHE A 81 -6.70 -15.82 14.44
CA PHE A 81 -8.12 -15.55 14.17
C PHE A 81 -8.54 -14.15 14.67
N GLU A 82 -8.03 -13.74 15.83
CA GLU A 82 -8.27 -12.44 16.44
C GLU A 82 -7.73 -11.31 15.55
N SER A 83 -6.49 -11.43 15.07
CA SER A 83 -5.88 -10.46 14.16
C SER A 83 -6.67 -10.37 12.84
N ARG A 84 -7.13 -11.52 12.30
CA ARG A 84 -8.02 -11.53 11.12
C ARG A 84 -9.33 -10.80 11.37
N CYS A 85 -9.93 -10.93 12.57
CA CYS A 85 -11.14 -10.21 12.94
C CYS A 85 -10.91 -8.71 13.01
N VAL A 86 -9.77 -8.25 13.52
CA VAL A 86 -9.41 -6.83 13.58
C VAL A 86 -9.30 -6.24 12.17
N VAL A 87 -8.60 -6.91 11.26
CA VAL A 87 -8.49 -6.46 9.86
C VAL A 87 -9.84 -6.52 9.14
N ALA A 88 -10.61 -7.60 9.32
CA ALA A 88 -11.94 -7.75 8.74
C ALA A 88 -12.92 -6.67 9.22
N ALA A 89 -12.75 -6.18 10.47
CA ALA A 89 -13.54 -5.07 10.99
C ALA A 89 -13.29 -3.77 10.19
N MET A 90 -12.06 -3.50 9.73
CA MET A 90 -11.77 -2.37 8.85
C MET A 90 -12.46 -2.52 7.49
N LEU A 91 -12.46 -3.73 6.95
CA LEU A 91 -13.17 -4.01 5.69
C LEU A 91 -14.69 -3.81 5.83
N ARG A 92 -15.28 -4.17 6.96
CA ARG A 92 -16.71 -3.92 7.25
C ARG A 92 -17.00 -2.45 7.53
N LYS A 93 -16.09 -1.75 8.24
CA LYS A 93 -16.22 -0.32 8.57
C LYS A 93 -16.21 0.55 7.32
N TYR A 94 -15.24 0.33 6.45
CA TYR A 94 -15.00 1.17 5.27
C TYR A 94 -15.63 0.65 3.98
N ARG A 95 -16.01 -0.62 3.95
CA ARG A 95 -16.71 -1.26 2.81
C ARG A 95 -16.02 -1.02 1.46
N PRO A 96 -14.68 -1.20 1.34
CA PRO A 96 -13.95 -0.92 0.11
C PRO A 96 -14.37 -1.90 -1.00
N GLU A 97 -14.34 -1.43 -2.25
CA GLU A 97 -14.51 -2.32 -3.41
C GLU A 97 -13.22 -3.08 -3.71
N VAL A 98 -12.08 -2.39 -3.56
CA VAL A 98 -10.76 -2.93 -3.85
C VAL A 98 -9.84 -2.67 -2.66
N ILE A 99 -8.97 -3.62 -2.35
CA ILE A 99 -7.90 -3.44 -1.37
C ILE A 99 -6.54 -3.71 -1.98
N PHE A 100 -5.53 -3.05 -1.42
CA PHE A 100 -4.12 -3.28 -1.72
C PHE A 100 -3.39 -3.68 -0.45
N SER A 101 -2.44 -4.60 -0.59
CA SER A 101 -1.66 -5.16 0.52
C SER A 101 -0.24 -5.49 0.04
N PRO A 102 0.76 -5.58 0.91
CA PRO A 102 2.02 -6.21 0.54
C PRO A 102 1.80 -7.62 0.02
N TYR A 103 2.67 -8.06 -0.88
CA TYR A 103 2.59 -9.44 -1.38
C TYR A 103 2.95 -10.44 -0.28
N TYR A 104 2.18 -11.50 -0.16
CA TYR A 104 2.28 -12.48 0.93
C TYR A 104 3.41 -13.52 0.77
N ASP A 105 4.11 -13.54 -0.35
CA ASP A 105 5.21 -14.46 -0.64
C ASP A 105 6.48 -13.66 -0.96
N LEU A 106 6.94 -12.88 0.02
CA LEU A 106 8.15 -12.09 -0.07
C LEU A 106 9.35 -12.91 0.43
N PRO A 107 10.49 -12.87 -0.27
CA PRO A 107 11.71 -13.50 0.23
C PRO A 107 12.18 -12.80 1.51
N ILE A 108 12.33 -13.55 2.60
CA ILE A 108 12.79 -13.03 3.88
C ILE A 108 14.31 -12.75 3.80
N GLY A 109 14.76 -11.61 4.35
CA GLY A 109 16.17 -11.35 4.61
C GLY A 109 16.73 -10.03 4.15
N ARG A 110 16.43 -9.53 2.96
CA ARG A 110 16.98 -8.26 2.45
C ARG A 110 15.93 -7.41 1.75
N GLY A 111 16.01 -6.10 1.93
CA GLY A 111 15.13 -5.14 1.26
C GLY A 111 13.68 -5.31 1.69
N LEU A 112 12.80 -5.65 0.77
CA LEU A 112 11.36 -5.81 1.00
C LEU A 112 11.00 -7.00 1.90
N GLY A 113 11.95 -7.87 2.23
CA GLY A 113 11.74 -9.11 2.99
C GLY A 113 11.64 -8.93 4.51
N HIS A 114 11.09 -7.82 5.00
CA HIS A 114 10.78 -7.65 6.41
C HIS A 114 9.64 -8.60 6.83
N ASN A 115 9.75 -9.20 8.03
CA ASN A 115 8.77 -10.16 8.52
C ASN A 115 7.33 -9.63 8.46
N ASP A 116 7.12 -8.38 8.88
CA ASP A 116 5.79 -7.79 8.93
C ASP A 116 5.18 -7.52 7.55
N HIS A 117 6.01 -7.30 6.50
CA HIS A 117 5.50 -7.16 5.12
C HIS A 117 4.82 -8.46 4.68
N PHE A 118 5.51 -9.57 4.81
CA PHE A 118 4.99 -10.89 4.50
C PHE A 118 3.79 -11.27 5.37
N LYS A 119 3.87 -11.04 6.68
CA LYS A 119 2.78 -11.35 7.63
C LYS A 119 1.53 -10.51 7.36
N THR A 120 1.69 -9.23 7.04
CA THR A 120 0.57 -8.35 6.63
C THR A 120 -0.10 -8.90 5.37
N GLY A 121 0.69 -9.30 4.37
CA GLY A 121 0.16 -9.89 3.14
C GLY A 121 -0.72 -11.11 3.40
N ILE A 122 -0.26 -12.03 4.25
CA ILE A 122 -1.04 -13.22 4.66
C ILE A 122 -2.29 -12.80 5.43
N LEU A 123 -2.12 -11.99 6.48
CA LEU A 123 -3.21 -11.61 7.38
C LEU A 123 -4.35 -10.90 6.64
N VAL A 124 -4.01 -9.94 5.76
CA VAL A 124 -5.00 -9.20 4.96
C VAL A 124 -5.70 -10.14 3.97
N SER A 125 -4.96 -11.07 3.32
CA SER A 125 -5.53 -12.06 2.41
C SER A 125 -6.52 -13.01 3.11
N GLN A 126 -6.25 -13.39 4.36
CA GLN A 126 -7.16 -14.20 5.16
C GLN A 126 -8.38 -13.40 5.63
N ALA A 127 -8.18 -12.17 6.08
CA ALA A 127 -9.25 -11.28 6.51
C ALA A 127 -10.21 -10.89 5.36
N PHE A 128 -9.70 -10.81 4.13
CA PHE A 128 -10.48 -10.58 2.92
C PHE A 128 -11.69 -11.52 2.81
N ASN A 129 -11.45 -12.82 3.06
CA ASN A 129 -12.51 -13.81 3.07
C ASN A 129 -13.39 -13.72 4.32
N LEU A 130 -12.81 -13.42 5.48
CA LEU A 130 -13.53 -13.39 6.76
C LEU A 130 -14.60 -12.27 6.79
N ALA A 131 -14.35 -11.14 6.13
CA ALA A 131 -15.21 -9.97 6.18
C ALA A 131 -16.64 -10.21 5.66
N HIS A 132 -16.86 -11.17 4.75
CA HIS A 132 -18.19 -11.43 4.20
C HIS A 132 -19.01 -12.49 4.99
N PHE A 133 -18.42 -13.24 5.90
CA PHE A 133 -19.12 -14.28 6.63
C PHE A 133 -20.06 -13.70 7.71
N ARG A 134 -21.36 -13.92 7.57
CA ARG A 134 -22.37 -13.38 8.50
C ARG A 134 -22.18 -13.81 9.97
N LYS A 135 -21.68 -15.04 10.17
CA LYS A 135 -21.50 -15.60 11.52
C LYS A 135 -20.09 -15.34 12.09
N ALA A 136 -19.20 -14.67 11.36
CA ALA A 136 -17.91 -14.29 11.89
C ALA A 136 -18.10 -13.28 13.04
N PRO A 137 -17.38 -13.43 14.16
CA PRO A 137 -17.45 -12.50 15.30
C PRO A 137 -16.69 -11.20 15.00
N VAL A 138 -17.05 -10.56 13.89
CA VAL A 138 -16.43 -9.33 13.37
C VAL A 138 -17.47 -8.22 13.47
N PRO A 139 -17.15 -7.07 14.08
CA PRO A 139 -18.05 -5.93 14.14
C PRO A 139 -18.50 -5.44 12.77
N GLY A 140 -19.74 -4.93 12.71
CA GLY A 140 -20.32 -4.35 11.50
C GLY A 140 -20.97 -5.38 10.57
N GLU A 141 -21.71 -4.86 9.59
CA GLU A 141 -22.40 -5.68 8.59
C GLU A 141 -21.42 -6.38 7.64
N PRO A 142 -21.67 -7.64 7.27
CA PRO A 142 -20.84 -8.36 6.31
C PRO A 142 -20.58 -7.55 5.04
N HIS A 143 -19.34 -7.62 4.57
CA HIS A 143 -18.94 -6.93 3.36
C HIS A 143 -18.07 -7.82 2.49
N GLN A 144 -18.39 -7.89 1.20
CA GLN A 144 -17.57 -8.59 0.21
C GLN A 144 -16.75 -7.58 -0.57
N VAL A 145 -15.43 -7.60 -0.34
CA VAL A 145 -14.46 -6.88 -1.17
C VAL A 145 -14.37 -7.57 -2.53
N LYS A 146 -14.34 -6.81 -3.63
CA LYS A 146 -14.38 -7.37 -5.00
C LYS A 146 -13.02 -7.87 -5.48
N ALA A 147 -11.93 -7.21 -5.07
CA ALA A 147 -10.58 -7.58 -5.48
C ALA A 147 -9.54 -7.22 -4.41
N ILE A 148 -8.51 -8.05 -4.36
CA ILE A 148 -7.26 -7.76 -3.64
C ILE A 148 -6.13 -7.72 -4.65
N TYR A 149 -5.29 -6.68 -4.56
CA TYR A 149 -4.07 -6.51 -5.32
C TYR A 149 -2.90 -6.34 -4.39
N TYR A 150 -1.71 -6.74 -4.86
CA TYR A 150 -0.51 -6.77 -4.04
C TYR A 150 0.56 -5.85 -4.63
N TYR A 151 1.20 -5.10 -3.76
CA TYR A 151 2.43 -4.36 -4.02
C TYR A 151 3.64 -5.04 -3.34
N TYR A 152 4.83 -4.49 -3.42
CA TYR A 152 6.08 -5.14 -3.01
C TYR A 152 6.29 -6.48 -3.73
N ILE A 153 6.24 -6.41 -5.05
CA ILE A 153 6.40 -7.58 -5.91
C ILE A 153 7.86 -8.06 -5.83
N PRO A 154 8.12 -9.36 -5.60
CA PRO A 154 9.47 -9.90 -5.57
C PRO A 154 10.22 -9.65 -6.89
N PRO A 155 11.54 -9.36 -6.84
CA PRO A 155 12.35 -9.21 -8.04
C PRO A 155 12.22 -10.43 -8.96
N GLY A 156 12.04 -10.17 -10.25
CA GLY A 156 11.86 -11.22 -11.25
C GLY A 156 10.40 -11.70 -11.43
N THR A 157 9.50 -11.32 -10.55
CA THR A 157 8.06 -11.60 -10.74
C THR A 157 7.45 -10.59 -11.71
N ARG A 158 6.75 -11.11 -12.73
CA ARG A 158 6.06 -10.26 -13.69
C ARG A 158 4.79 -9.67 -13.06
N PRO A 159 4.61 -8.34 -13.02
CA PRO A 159 3.38 -7.74 -12.52
C PRO A 159 2.18 -8.11 -13.39
N THR A 160 0.99 -8.17 -12.78
CA THR A 160 -0.25 -8.38 -13.52
C THR A 160 -0.66 -7.12 -14.28
N PHE A 161 -0.44 -5.94 -13.68
CA PHE A 161 -0.69 -4.66 -14.32
C PHE A 161 0.23 -3.57 -13.76
N LEU A 162 0.41 -2.54 -14.57
CA LEU A 162 1.15 -1.34 -14.24
C LEU A 162 0.20 -0.14 -14.30
N VAL A 163 0.40 0.79 -13.39
CA VAL A 163 -0.36 2.05 -13.35
C VAL A 163 0.59 3.20 -13.61
N ASP A 164 0.33 3.98 -14.66
CA ASP A 164 1.03 5.24 -14.91
C ASP A 164 0.74 6.22 -13.77
N VAL A 165 1.79 6.64 -13.08
CA VAL A 165 1.76 7.60 -11.98
C VAL A 165 2.67 8.81 -12.24
N SER A 166 3.09 9.00 -13.51
CA SER A 166 4.00 10.06 -13.91
C SER A 166 3.54 11.46 -13.46
N PRO A 167 2.26 11.85 -13.62
CA PRO A 167 1.78 13.17 -13.19
C PRO A 167 1.79 13.39 -11.69
N TYR A 168 1.94 12.31 -10.92
CA TYR A 168 1.82 12.31 -9.45
C TYR A 168 3.17 12.09 -8.75
N PHE A 169 4.24 11.96 -9.51
CA PHE A 169 5.54 11.56 -8.98
C PHE A 169 6.07 12.53 -7.91
N ASP A 170 6.01 13.82 -8.17
CA ASP A 170 6.53 14.84 -7.24
C ASP A 170 5.73 14.88 -5.92
N ASP A 171 4.41 14.82 -5.99
CA ASP A 171 3.55 14.79 -4.81
C ASP A 171 3.70 13.46 -4.04
N TRP A 172 3.91 12.35 -4.74
CA TRP A 172 4.24 11.06 -4.13
C TRP A 172 5.55 11.14 -3.34
N MET A 173 6.61 11.71 -3.94
CA MET A 173 7.89 11.92 -3.25
C MET A 173 7.77 12.88 -2.06
N ARG A 174 6.91 13.90 -2.18
CA ARG A 174 6.61 14.80 -1.05
C ARG A 174 5.90 14.08 0.10
N ALA A 175 4.94 13.21 -0.20
CA ALA A 175 4.27 12.40 0.82
C ALA A 175 5.24 11.49 1.56
N LEU A 176 6.14 10.82 0.83
CA LEU A 176 7.22 10.02 1.43
C LEU A 176 8.16 10.86 2.29
N SER A 177 8.48 12.10 1.88
CA SER A 177 9.34 13.01 2.63
C SER A 177 8.75 13.43 3.98
N CYS A 178 7.47 13.21 4.23
CA CYS A 178 6.86 13.45 5.53
C CYS A 178 7.41 12.51 6.61
N HIS A 179 7.80 11.28 6.24
CA HIS A 179 8.34 10.27 7.15
C HIS A 179 9.82 10.52 7.47
N LYS A 180 10.11 11.69 8.03
CA LYS A 180 11.49 12.17 8.30
C LYS A 180 12.23 11.27 9.27
N SER A 181 11.53 10.75 10.29
CA SER A 181 12.10 9.82 11.26
C SER A 181 12.71 8.59 10.57
N GLN A 182 12.14 8.15 9.44
CA GLN A 182 12.58 6.98 8.70
C GLN A 182 13.61 7.30 7.61
N PHE A 183 13.45 8.41 6.88
CA PHE A 183 14.20 8.68 5.66
C PHE A 183 15.24 9.81 5.80
N ALA A 184 15.07 10.69 6.78
CA ALA A 184 15.96 11.84 6.98
C ALA A 184 16.56 11.89 8.39
N ASN A 185 16.46 10.84 9.19
CA ASN A 185 17.01 10.81 10.55
C ASN A 185 18.56 10.82 10.50
N PRO A 186 19.22 11.85 11.08
CA PRO A 186 20.68 11.97 11.06
C PRO A 186 21.37 10.87 11.87
N ASP A 187 20.71 10.30 12.86
CA ASP A 187 21.26 9.26 13.73
C ASP A 187 21.15 7.84 13.09
N LYS A 188 20.43 7.73 11.99
CA LYS A 188 20.30 6.47 11.28
C LYS A 188 21.61 6.12 10.57
N PRO A 189 22.17 4.92 10.81
CA PRO A 189 23.36 4.48 10.10
C PRO A 189 23.10 4.52 8.58
N LYS A 190 23.92 5.30 7.86
CA LYS A 190 23.82 5.33 6.40
C LYS A 190 24.21 3.97 5.85
N PRO A 191 23.45 3.41 4.89
CA PRO A 191 23.85 2.17 4.24
C PRO A 191 25.23 2.37 3.58
N LYS A 192 26.01 1.31 3.47
CA LYS A 192 27.34 1.34 2.80
C LYS A 192 27.27 1.76 1.32
N THR A 193 26.09 1.73 0.72
CA THR A 193 25.76 2.32 -0.59
C THR A 193 25.34 3.78 -0.38
N GLU A 194 26.26 4.62 0.03
CA GLU A 194 26.08 5.95 0.61
C GLU A 194 25.35 6.99 -0.24
N HIS A 195 24.84 6.63 -1.41
CA HIS A 195 24.32 7.60 -2.38
C HIS A 195 22.86 7.40 -2.79
N LEU A 196 22.18 6.36 -2.29
CA LEU A 196 20.78 6.09 -2.68
C LEU A 196 19.87 6.13 -1.46
N GLY A 197 19.11 7.21 -1.32
CA GLY A 197 17.98 7.27 -0.40
C GLY A 197 16.83 6.36 -0.89
N VAL A 198 15.85 6.11 -0.02
CA VAL A 198 14.66 5.32 -0.38
C VAL A 198 13.93 5.96 -1.57
N GLN A 199 13.92 7.28 -1.65
CA GLN A 199 13.32 8.02 -2.76
C GLN A 199 14.02 7.76 -4.09
N ASP A 200 15.37 7.69 -4.09
CA ASP A 200 16.13 7.37 -5.30
C ASP A 200 15.86 5.93 -5.78
N LEU A 201 15.71 5.00 -4.84
CA LEU A 201 15.34 3.62 -5.15
C LEU A 201 13.94 3.55 -5.78
N ILE A 202 12.97 4.26 -5.20
CA ILE A 202 11.60 4.33 -5.72
C ILE A 202 11.57 5.01 -7.09
N ALA A 203 12.31 6.12 -7.27
CA ALA A 203 12.42 6.81 -8.55
C ALA A 203 13.01 5.89 -9.64
N SER A 204 14.07 5.16 -9.32
CA SER A 204 14.69 4.23 -10.24
C SER A 204 13.78 3.06 -10.61
N ALA A 205 13.14 2.46 -9.60
CA ALA A 205 12.20 1.36 -9.81
C ALA A 205 10.98 1.80 -10.63
N SER A 206 10.36 2.94 -10.27
CA SER A 206 9.18 3.44 -10.97
C SER A 206 9.48 3.84 -12.43
N ARG A 207 10.68 4.36 -12.73
CA ARG A 207 11.12 4.62 -14.11
C ARG A 207 11.29 3.34 -14.91
N THR A 208 11.91 2.32 -14.32
CA THR A 208 12.06 1.01 -14.97
C THR A 208 10.70 0.39 -15.31
N LEU A 209 9.73 0.54 -14.43
CA LEU A 209 8.35 0.09 -14.66
C LEU A 209 7.64 0.97 -15.70
N GLY A 210 7.81 2.29 -15.63
CA GLY A 210 7.24 3.24 -16.59
C GLY A 210 7.69 2.96 -18.03
N PHE A 211 8.98 2.65 -18.22
CA PHE A 211 9.53 2.29 -19.52
C PHE A 211 8.77 1.13 -20.18
N GLN A 212 8.28 0.16 -19.41
CA GLN A 212 7.55 -0.99 -19.93
C GLN A 212 6.19 -0.64 -20.55
N ILE A 213 5.61 0.49 -20.17
CA ILE A 213 4.31 0.97 -20.66
C ILE A 213 4.38 2.34 -21.36
N GLY A 214 5.60 2.82 -21.68
CA GLY A 214 5.82 4.06 -22.41
C GLY A 214 5.54 5.32 -21.59
N THR A 215 5.70 5.28 -20.26
CA THR A 215 5.51 6.43 -19.34
C THR A 215 6.77 6.70 -18.52
N MET A 216 6.84 7.86 -17.84
CA MET A 216 8.01 8.21 -17.02
C MET A 216 8.08 7.41 -15.71
N HIS A 217 6.95 7.21 -15.06
CA HIS A 217 6.87 6.51 -13.78
C HIS A 217 5.63 5.62 -13.74
N ALA A 218 5.81 4.39 -13.26
CA ALA A 218 4.70 3.48 -13.00
C ALA A 218 4.83 2.77 -11.65
N GLN A 219 3.72 2.36 -11.10
CA GLN A 219 3.64 1.43 -9.98
C GLN A 219 3.10 0.07 -10.46
N ALA A 220 3.64 -1.00 -9.87
CA ALA A 220 3.37 -2.37 -10.29
C ALA A 220 2.53 -3.11 -9.25
N PHE A 221 1.57 -3.90 -9.74
CA PHE A 221 0.67 -4.68 -8.89
C PHE A 221 0.49 -6.10 -9.41
N LEU A 222 0.30 -7.03 -8.45
CA LEU A 222 -0.13 -8.39 -8.71
C LEU A 222 -1.62 -8.55 -8.36
N ALA A 223 -2.36 -9.26 -9.19
CA ALA A 223 -3.68 -9.77 -8.84
C ALA A 223 -3.56 -11.20 -8.30
N ALA A 224 -4.48 -11.61 -7.44
CA ALA A 224 -4.54 -12.99 -6.93
C ALA A 224 -4.85 -14.03 -8.03
N GLY A 225 -5.32 -13.59 -9.18
CA GLY A 225 -5.64 -14.44 -10.33
C GLY A 225 -5.92 -13.60 -11.58
N PRO A 226 -6.40 -14.22 -12.66
CA PRO A 226 -6.73 -13.51 -13.89
C PRO A 226 -7.74 -12.38 -13.67
N ILE A 227 -7.48 -11.22 -14.26
CA ILE A 227 -8.42 -10.08 -14.22
C ILE A 227 -9.49 -10.33 -15.28
N ARG A 228 -10.77 -10.31 -14.84
CA ARG A 228 -11.88 -10.38 -15.76
C ARG A 228 -12.02 -9.06 -16.51
N VAL A 229 -11.85 -9.12 -17.82
CA VAL A 229 -12.05 -7.98 -18.71
C VAL A 229 -13.43 -8.09 -19.36
N HIS A 230 -14.21 -7.04 -19.27
CA HIS A 230 -15.53 -6.98 -19.87
C HIS A 230 -15.42 -6.61 -21.37
N ASP A 231 -14.63 -5.59 -21.67
CA ASP A 231 -14.38 -5.11 -23.02
C ASP A 231 -12.87 -4.84 -23.21
N PRO A 232 -12.18 -5.63 -24.04
CA PRO A 232 -10.74 -5.45 -24.26
C PRO A 232 -10.40 -4.13 -25.01
N VAL A 233 -11.34 -3.52 -25.72
CA VAL A 233 -11.13 -2.25 -26.41
C VAL A 233 -11.05 -1.11 -25.39
N GLU A 234 -11.88 -1.13 -24.34
CA GLU A 234 -11.84 -0.12 -23.27
C GLU A 234 -10.51 -0.14 -22.49
N LEU A 235 -9.80 -1.27 -22.43
CA LEU A 235 -8.49 -1.34 -21.82
C LEU A 235 -7.45 -0.46 -22.51
N VAL A 236 -7.56 -0.26 -23.81
CA VAL A 236 -6.57 0.50 -24.60
C VAL A 236 -6.99 1.95 -24.83
N ARG A 237 -8.25 2.30 -24.69
CA ARG A 237 -8.73 3.69 -24.83
C ARG A 237 -8.16 4.65 -23.79
N GLY A 238 -7.78 4.15 -22.62
CA GLY A 238 -7.10 4.94 -21.58
C GLY A 238 -5.65 5.29 -21.90
N PHE A 239 -5.09 4.74 -22.98
CA PHE A 239 -3.71 4.98 -23.45
C PHE A 239 -3.61 6.03 -24.56
N GLU A 240 -4.70 6.66 -24.97
CA GLU A 240 -4.60 7.76 -25.91
C GLU A 240 -3.82 8.91 -25.25
N PRO A 241 -2.72 9.37 -25.86
CA PRO A 241 -2.02 10.54 -25.34
C PRO A 241 -3.00 11.69 -25.33
N ARG A 242 -3.16 12.33 -24.18
CA ARG A 242 -3.93 13.58 -24.10
C ARG A 242 -3.26 14.60 -25.00
N PRO A 243 -4.02 15.28 -25.86
CA PRO A 243 -3.47 16.30 -26.77
C PRO A 243 -2.75 17.42 -26.02
#